data_eeb94a4d1476aae47256b90ab16bea27
#
_entry.id   eeb94a4d1476aae47256b90ab16bea27
#
_cell.length_a   1.000
_cell.length_b   1.000
_cell.length_c   1.000
_cell.angle_alpha   90.00
_cell.angle_beta   90.00
_cell.angle_gamma   90.00
#
_symmetry.space_group_name_H-M   'P 1'
#
loop_
_entity.id
_entity.type
_entity.pdbx_description
1 polymer ?
#
loop_
_entity_poly.entity_id
_entity_poly.type
_entity_poly.pdbx_seq_one_letter_code
_entity_poly.pdbx_strand_id
1 'polypeptide(L)'
;MKAICFYFQIHQPFRLKTYRFFDIGNDHYYYDDFANDEIITRIAHRSYLPANAMLLDMIKESGKKFKVAFSISGTALEQLEQYVPEFIDSMKELAATGCVEFLSETYAHSLASLGDPEEFAAQVKAHDDKIQELFGQKPKVFRNTELIYSDDIASMVAAMGFKGAITDGAKHILGWKSPNYVYSSSAAPKLKLLLKNSKLSDDISFRFSNPEWEAYPLTADKYIDWIASTPQEEQIINLFMNYETFG
;
A
#
# COMPACT_ATOMS: atom_id res chain seq x y z
N MET A 1 -18.35 5.23 17.12
CA MET A 1 -18.38 4.81 15.69
C MET A 1 -16.99 4.28 15.37
N LYS A 2 -16.88 3.10 14.82
CA LYS A 2 -15.61 2.46 14.45
C LYS A 2 -15.27 2.82 13.00
N ALA A 3 -14.04 3.20 12.72
CA ALA A 3 -13.56 3.45 11.36
C ALA A 3 -12.95 2.16 10.77
N ILE A 4 -13.27 1.85 9.53
CA ILE A 4 -12.62 0.80 8.76
C ILE A 4 -11.82 1.51 7.66
N CYS A 5 -10.51 1.26 7.64
CA CYS A 5 -9.59 1.87 6.68
C CYS A 5 -9.06 0.80 5.74
N PHE A 6 -9.25 1.01 4.44
CA PHE A 6 -8.68 0.17 3.38
C PHE A 6 -7.43 0.83 2.84
N TYR A 7 -6.33 0.10 2.86
CA TYR A 7 -5.04 0.49 2.32
C TYR A 7 -4.62 -0.54 1.28
N PHE A 8 -4.47 -0.11 0.04
CA PHE A 8 -4.06 -0.97 -1.07
C PHE A 8 -2.62 -0.67 -1.46
N GLN A 9 -1.83 -1.73 -1.58
CA GLN A 9 -0.47 -1.64 -2.07
C GLN A 9 -0.41 -2.05 -3.53
N ILE A 10 0.31 -1.25 -4.32
CA ILE A 10 0.71 -1.58 -5.69
C ILE A 10 2.23 -1.49 -5.76
N HIS A 11 2.88 -2.60 -6.01
CA HIS A 11 4.32 -2.63 -6.25
C HIS A 11 4.64 -3.68 -7.31
N GLN A 12 5.40 -3.26 -8.32
CA GLN A 12 5.98 -4.14 -9.33
C GLN A 12 7.45 -3.74 -9.53
N PRO A 13 8.40 -4.65 -9.25
CA PRO A 13 9.81 -4.39 -9.49
C PRO A 13 10.09 -4.38 -11.00
N PHE A 14 11.11 -3.65 -11.41
CA PHE A 14 11.69 -3.86 -12.74
C PHE A 14 12.38 -5.22 -12.79
N ARG A 15 12.01 -6.04 -13.76
CA ARG A 15 12.67 -7.32 -14.03
C ARG A 15 13.90 -7.08 -14.86
N LEU A 16 14.97 -7.78 -14.49
CA LEU A 16 16.24 -7.71 -15.19
C LEU A 16 16.35 -8.86 -16.18
N LYS A 17 16.90 -8.58 -17.35
CA LYS A 17 17.24 -9.61 -18.31
C LYS A 17 18.38 -10.49 -17.81
N THR A 18 18.53 -11.69 -18.36
CA THR A 18 19.69 -12.53 -18.09
C THR A 18 20.96 -11.81 -18.55
N TYR A 19 21.85 -11.47 -17.60
CA TYR A 19 23.07 -10.77 -17.83
C TYR A 19 24.26 -11.73 -17.73
N ARG A 20 25.06 -11.83 -18.79
CA ARG A 20 26.17 -12.77 -18.88
C ARG A 20 27.49 -12.07 -18.61
N PHE A 21 28.51 -12.84 -18.24
CA PHE A 21 29.86 -12.32 -17.99
C PHE A 21 30.39 -11.44 -19.15
N PHE A 22 30.13 -11.84 -20.40
CA PHE A 22 30.59 -11.10 -21.59
C PHE A 22 29.80 -9.83 -21.89
N ASP A 23 28.70 -9.60 -21.21
CA ASP A 23 27.89 -8.36 -21.34
C ASP A 23 28.46 -7.25 -20.46
N ILE A 24 29.32 -7.60 -19.46
CA ILE A 24 29.92 -6.65 -18.53
C ILE A 24 30.77 -5.63 -19.28
N GLY A 25 30.42 -4.35 -19.12
CA GLY A 25 31.11 -3.24 -19.81
C GLY A 25 30.75 -3.05 -21.29
N ASN A 26 29.95 -3.94 -21.89
CA ASN A 26 29.50 -3.86 -23.28
C ASN A 26 28.03 -3.50 -23.45
N ASP A 27 27.19 -3.95 -22.50
CA ASP A 27 25.78 -3.65 -22.46
C ASP A 27 25.42 -3.10 -21.07
N HIS A 28 24.85 -1.87 -21.03
CA HIS A 28 24.46 -1.19 -19.81
C HIS A 28 22.95 -1.11 -19.64
N TYR A 29 22.18 -1.73 -20.55
CA TYR A 29 20.74 -1.82 -20.43
C TYR A 29 20.34 -3.15 -19.78
N TYR A 30 19.93 -3.08 -18.53
CA TYR A 30 19.72 -4.26 -17.67
C TYR A 30 18.28 -4.77 -17.67
N TYR A 31 17.32 -3.98 -18.12
CA TYR A 31 15.89 -4.28 -17.98
C TYR A 31 15.39 -5.26 -19.06
N ASP A 32 14.49 -6.13 -18.64
CA ASP A 32 13.70 -6.99 -19.53
C ASP A 32 12.36 -6.31 -19.83
N ASP A 33 12.36 -5.45 -20.84
CA ASP A 33 11.18 -4.67 -21.20
C ASP A 33 10.00 -5.55 -21.59
N PHE A 34 10.27 -6.66 -22.28
CA PHE A 34 9.21 -7.58 -22.67
C PHE A 34 8.51 -8.19 -21.45
N ALA A 35 9.28 -8.68 -20.47
CA ALA A 35 8.72 -9.23 -19.25
C ALA A 35 8.03 -8.16 -18.39
N ASN A 36 8.58 -6.95 -18.34
CA ASN A 36 7.98 -5.83 -17.61
C ASN A 36 6.64 -5.43 -18.21
N ASP A 37 6.58 -5.23 -19.54
CA ASP A 37 5.35 -4.90 -20.26
C ASP A 37 4.30 -6.01 -20.08
N GLU A 38 4.63 -7.26 -20.41
CA GLU A 38 3.69 -8.37 -20.33
C GLU A 38 3.05 -8.50 -18.93
N ILE A 39 3.87 -8.42 -17.90
CA ILE A 39 3.40 -8.65 -16.54
C ILE A 39 2.55 -7.48 -16.03
N ILE A 40 3.03 -6.23 -16.21
CA ILE A 40 2.30 -5.07 -15.70
C ILE A 40 0.98 -4.87 -16.44
N THR A 41 0.98 -5.04 -17.77
CA THR A 41 -0.22 -4.94 -18.60
C THR A 41 -1.24 -6.00 -18.22
N ARG A 42 -0.82 -7.25 -18.07
CA ARG A 42 -1.71 -8.34 -17.64
C ARG A 42 -2.34 -8.08 -16.27
N ILE A 43 -1.55 -7.64 -15.28
CA ILE A 43 -2.06 -7.36 -13.93
C ILE A 43 -3.01 -6.17 -13.96
N ALA A 44 -2.64 -5.10 -14.66
CA ALA A 44 -3.47 -3.92 -14.75
C ALA A 44 -4.86 -4.22 -15.35
N HIS A 45 -4.92 -4.97 -16.44
CA HIS A 45 -6.20 -5.31 -17.07
C HIS A 45 -7.01 -6.35 -16.29
N ARG A 46 -6.36 -7.27 -15.59
CA ARG A 46 -7.08 -8.30 -14.81
C ARG A 46 -7.55 -7.80 -13.46
N SER A 47 -6.81 -6.90 -12.83
CA SER A 47 -7.03 -6.46 -11.46
C SER A 47 -7.24 -4.95 -11.34
N TYR A 48 -6.22 -4.15 -11.65
CA TYR A 48 -6.21 -2.74 -11.27
C TYR A 48 -7.33 -1.92 -11.93
N LEU A 49 -7.51 -2.03 -13.24
CA LEU A 49 -8.51 -1.26 -13.97
C LEU A 49 -9.95 -1.65 -13.58
N PRO A 50 -10.32 -2.94 -13.52
CA PRO A 50 -11.63 -3.35 -13.02
C PRO A 50 -11.89 -2.91 -11.58
N ALA A 51 -10.89 -3.04 -10.70
CA ALA A 51 -11.03 -2.63 -9.31
C ALA A 51 -11.17 -1.10 -9.18
N ASN A 52 -10.43 -0.31 -9.97
CA ASN A 52 -10.59 1.15 -10.01
C ASN A 52 -12.00 1.56 -10.44
N ALA A 53 -12.56 0.93 -11.46
CA ALA A 53 -13.93 1.18 -11.91
C ALA A 53 -14.92 0.88 -10.78
N MET A 54 -14.81 -0.28 -10.12
CA MET A 54 -15.66 -0.65 -8.99
C MET A 54 -15.53 0.35 -7.82
N LEU A 55 -14.32 0.76 -7.45
CA LEU A 55 -14.12 1.75 -6.38
C LEU A 55 -14.75 3.10 -6.73
N LEU A 56 -14.64 3.53 -7.98
CA LEU A 56 -15.24 4.78 -8.45
C LEU A 56 -16.77 4.74 -8.31
N ASP A 57 -17.39 3.62 -8.68
CA ASP A 57 -18.84 3.42 -8.54
C ASP A 57 -19.24 3.40 -7.07
N MET A 58 -18.52 2.68 -6.20
CA MET A 58 -18.76 2.68 -4.76
C MET A 58 -18.66 4.09 -4.14
N ILE A 59 -17.70 4.90 -4.58
CA ILE A 59 -17.54 6.29 -4.13
C ILE A 59 -18.77 7.12 -4.56
N LYS A 60 -19.22 6.99 -5.82
CA LYS A 60 -20.39 7.69 -6.35
C LYS A 60 -21.66 7.28 -5.62
N GLU A 61 -21.91 5.99 -5.49
CA GLU A 61 -23.11 5.42 -4.84
C GLU A 61 -23.19 5.76 -3.35
N SER A 62 -22.05 5.78 -2.66
CA SER A 62 -22.01 6.17 -1.24
C SER A 62 -22.18 7.67 -0.99
N GLY A 63 -22.31 8.49 -2.04
CA GLY A 63 -22.31 9.95 -1.93
C GLY A 63 -21.01 10.49 -1.33
N LYS A 64 -19.88 9.93 -1.74
CA LYS A 64 -18.51 10.28 -1.27
C LYS A 64 -18.24 9.96 0.21
N LYS A 65 -18.99 9.04 0.79
CA LYS A 65 -18.74 8.58 2.18
C LYS A 65 -17.69 7.47 2.22
N PHE A 66 -17.60 6.66 1.17
CA PHE A 66 -16.56 5.64 1.02
C PHE A 66 -15.24 6.29 0.60
N LYS A 67 -14.18 5.94 1.31
CA LYS A 67 -12.81 6.46 1.07
C LYS A 67 -11.81 5.33 1.16
N VAL A 68 -10.72 5.44 0.39
CA VAL A 68 -9.64 4.46 0.36
C VAL A 68 -8.28 5.16 0.31
N ALA A 69 -7.23 4.42 0.62
CA ALA A 69 -5.86 4.90 0.49
C ALA A 69 -5.02 3.93 -0.35
N PHE A 70 -4.08 4.47 -1.12
CA PHE A 70 -3.16 3.72 -1.96
C PHE A 70 -1.71 4.02 -1.61
N SER A 71 -0.90 2.96 -1.57
CA SER A 71 0.56 3.01 -1.52
C SER A 71 1.05 2.43 -2.85
N ILE A 72 1.58 3.25 -3.73
CA ILE A 72 2.01 2.86 -5.09
C ILE A 72 3.48 3.22 -5.22
N SER A 73 4.38 2.23 -5.33
CA SER A 73 5.80 2.52 -5.44
C SER A 73 6.15 3.30 -6.72
N GLY A 74 7.19 4.11 -6.67
CA GLY A 74 7.67 4.88 -7.82
C GLY A 74 8.01 4.00 -9.02
N THR A 75 8.65 2.84 -8.77
CA THR A 75 8.96 1.86 -9.82
C THR A 75 7.71 1.27 -10.47
N ALA A 76 6.62 1.09 -9.72
CA ALA A 76 5.35 0.66 -10.30
C ALA A 76 4.70 1.79 -11.11
N LEU A 77 4.75 3.03 -10.62
CA LEU A 77 4.24 4.20 -11.35
C LEU A 77 4.94 4.38 -12.69
N GLU A 78 6.28 4.28 -12.72
CA GLU A 78 7.04 4.37 -13.98
C GLU A 78 6.61 3.33 -15.01
N GLN A 79 6.47 2.07 -14.59
CA GLN A 79 6.02 1.01 -15.48
C GLN A 79 4.58 1.23 -15.95
N LEU A 80 3.69 1.68 -15.06
CA LEU A 80 2.29 1.95 -15.39
C LEU A 80 2.16 3.17 -16.34
N GLU A 81 2.96 4.22 -16.17
CA GLU A 81 3.00 5.34 -17.12
C GLU A 81 3.48 4.90 -18.52
N GLN A 82 4.46 4.00 -18.55
CA GLN A 82 5.08 3.55 -19.80
C GLN A 82 4.20 2.56 -20.56
N TYR A 83 3.63 1.56 -19.87
CA TYR A 83 2.99 0.40 -20.49
C TYR A 83 1.46 0.41 -20.40
N VAL A 84 0.90 1.09 -19.40
CA VAL A 84 -0.56 1.10 -19.13
C VAL A 84 -1.01 2.51 -18.71
N PRO A 85 -0.85 3.53 -19.56
CA PRO A 85 -1.18 4.91 -19.20
C PRO A 85 -2.64 5.11 -18.79
N GLU A 86 -3.57 4.28 -19.26
CA GLU A 86 -4.97 4.30 -18.87
C GLU A 86 -5.17 3.99 -17.38
N PHE A 87 -4.24 3.27 -16.73
CA PHE A 87 -4.27 3.10 -15.27
C PHE A 87 -4.05 4.44 -14.57
N ILE A 88 -3.05 5.21 -15.03
CA ILE A 88 -2.77 6.54 -14.46
C ILE A 88 -3.98 7.46 -14.62
N ASP A 89 -4.65 7.42 -15.77
CA ASP A 89 -5.84 8.23 -16.01
C ASP A 89 -6.99 7.81 -15.09
N SER A 90 -7.20 6.51 -14.90
CA SER A 90 -8.21 6.01 -13.96
C SER A 90 -7.92 6.40 -12.50
N MET A 91 -6.63 6.41 -12.09
CA MET A 91 -6.24 6.87 -10.76
C MET A 91 -6.40 8.38 -10.59
N LYS A 92 -6.18 9.19 -11.65
CA LYS A 92 -6.50 10.62 -11.63
C LYS A 92 -7.99 10.86 -11.45
N GLU A 93 -8.85 10.07 -12.11
CA GLU A 93 -10.29 10.16 -11.93
C GLU A 93 -10.70 9.84 -10.49
N LEU A 94 -10.16 8.78 -9.90
CA LEU A 94 -10.34 8.43 -8.50
C LEU A 94 -9.85 9.55 -7.56
N ALA A 95 -8.67 10.10 -7.79
CA ALA A 95 -8.11 11.20 -7.00
C ALA A 95 -9.00 12.46 -7.05
N ALA A 96 -9.57 12.78 -8.22
CA ALA A 96 -10.44 13.93 -8.42
C ALA A 96 -11.76 13.85 -7.61
N THR A 97 -12.15 12.65 -7.15
CA THR A 97 -13.32 12.48 -6.27
C THR A 97 -13.12 13.13 -4.90
N GLY A 98 -11.86 13.30 -4.45
CA GLY A 98 -11.48 13.71 -3.10
C GLY A 98 -11.68 12.61 -2.04
N CYS A 99 -11.89 11.36 -2.48
CA CYS A 99 -12.12 10.20 -1.61
C CYS A 99 -10.93 9.21 -1.61
N VAL A 100 -9.87 9.51 -2.32
CA VAL A 100 -8.65 8.71 -2.39
C VAL A 100 -7.49 9.48 -1.79
N GLU A 101 -6.74 8.86 -0.88
CA GLU A 101 -5.51 9.37 -0.30
C GLU A 101 -4.33 8.53 -0.79
N PHE A 102 -3.25 9.20 -1.22
CA PHE A 102 -2.00 8.52 -1.54
C PHE A 102 -1.07 8.57 -0.34
N LEU A 103 -0.49 7.41 -0.03
CA LEU A 103 0.51 7.24 1.03
C LEU A 103 1.90 7.50 0.46
N SER A 104 2.81 7.94 1.31
CA SER A 104 4.24 8.01 0.99
C SER A 104 4.92 6.69 1.28
N GLU A 105 5.92 6.35 0.48
CA GLU A 105 6.81 5.21 0.69
C GLU A 105 8.20 5.49 0.08
N THR A 106 9.14 4.53 0.17
CA THR A 106 10.39 4.63 -0.59
C THR A 106 10.12 4.41 -2.07
N TYR A 107 10.71 5.23 -2.93
CA TYR A 107 10.47 5.23 -4.38
C TYR A 107 10.63 3.85 -5.02
N ALA A 108 11.75 3.20 -4.73
CA ALA A 108 12.09 1.89 -5.28
C ALA A 108 11.63 0.71 -4.40
N HIS A 109 10.74 0.92 -3.44
CA HIS A 109 10.34 -0.11 -2.46
C HIS A 109 11.55 -0.70 -1.73
N SER A 110 12.49 0.14 -1.37
CA SER A 110 13.79 -0.25 -0.81
C SER A 110 13.77 -0.42 0.70
N LEU A 111 14.82 -1.06 1.21
CA LEU A 111 15.08 -1.21 2.64
C LEU A 111 16.04 -0.11 3.18
N ALA A 112 16.16 1.02 2.49
CA ALA A 112 17.08 2.11 2.87
C ALA A 112 16.84 2.62 4.31
N SER A 113 15.61 2.51 4.81
CA SER A 113 15.28 2.86 6.20
C SER A 113 16.06 2.08 7.26
N LEU A 114 16.70 0.96 6.91
CA LEU A 114 17.46 0.11 7.82
C LEU A 114 18.96 0.40 7.86
N GLY A 115 19.49 1.11 6.85
CA GLY A 115 20.94 1.22 6.72
C GLY A 115 21.46 2.57 6.23
N ASP A 116 20.63 3.35 5.52
CA ASP A 116 21.03 4.64 4.93
C ASP A 116 19.93 5.68 5.07
N PRO A 117 19.98 6.51 6.14
CA PRO A 117 18.97 7.55 6.36
C PRO A 117 18.92 8.63 5.27
N GLU A 118 20.05 8.92 4.60
CA GLU A 118 20.12 9.94 3.55
C GLU A 118 19.42 9.41 2.29
N GLU A 119 19.74 8.20 1.86
CA GLU A 119 19.06 7.53 0.75
C GLU A 119 17.58 7.31 1.06
N PHE A 120 17.24 6.93 2.29
CA PHE A 120 15.84 6.81 2.72
C PHE A 120 15.08 8.12 2.52
N ALA A 121 15.62 9.24 3.00
CA ALA A 121 15.00 10.55 2.84
C ALA A 121 14.91 10.97 1.37
N ALA A 122 15.93 10.69 0.57
CA ALA A 122 15.95 11.01 -0.86
C ALA A 122 14.86 10.24 -1.62
N GLN A 123 14.70 8.94 -1.36
CA GLN A 123 13.67 8.11 -2.01
C GLN A 123 12.26 8.52 -1.59
N VAL A 124 12.03 8.83 -0.30
CA VAL A 124 10.74 9.33 0.18
C VAL A 124 10.38 10.64 -0.50
N LYS A 125 11.35 11.56 -0.60
CA LYS A 125 11.12 12.83 -1.29
C LYS A 125 10.80 12.63 -2.78
N ALA A 126 11.56 11.80 -3.48
CA ALA A 126 11.32 11.51 -4.89
C ALA A 126 9.93 10.89 -5.12
N HIS A 127 9.49 10.03 -4.22
CA HIS A 127 8.15 9.44 -4.25
C HIS A 127 7.06 10.50 -4.04
N ASP A 128 7.21 11.35 -3.03
CA ASP A 128 6.25 12.42 -2.75
C ASP A 128 6.13 13.41 -3.92
N ASP A 129 7.28 13.76 -4.54
CA ASP A 129 7.32 14.61 -5.73
C ASP A 129 6.56 13.95 -6.90
N LYS A 130 6.71 12.63 -7.10
CA LYS A 130 6.01 11.87 -8.15
C LYS A 130 4.51 11.80 -7.90
N ILE A 131 4.08 11.55 -6.67
CA ILE A 131 2.65 11.57 -6.30
C ILE A 131 2.05 12.97 -6.51
N GLN A 132 2.78 14.02 -6.14
CA GLN A 132 2.34 15.40 -6.36
C GLN A 132 2.23 15.73 -7.84
N GLU A 133 3.17 15.29 -8.66
CA GLU A 133 3.17 15.46 -10.12
C GLU A 133 1.95 14.80 -10.75
N LEU A 134 1.70 13.52 -10.45
CA LEU A 134 0.66 12.73 -11.11
C LEU A 134 -0.75 13.04 -10.62
N PHE A 135 -0.91 13.23 -9.30
CA PHE A 135 -2.22 13.25 -8.65
C PHE A 135 -2.51 14.55 -7.90
N GLY A 136 -1.58 15.49 -7.86
CA GLY A 136 -1.76 16.79 -7.20
C GLY A 136 -1.87 16.72 -5.68
N GLN A 137 -1.54 15.58 -5.06
CA GLN A 137 -1.61 15.36 -3.63
C GLN A 137 -0.23 15.30 -2.99
N LYS A 138 -0.10 15.91 -1.82
CA LYS A 138 1.08 15.74 -0.97
C LYS A 138 0.76 14.71 0.11
N PRO A 139 1.44 13.55 0.14
CA PRO A 139 1.22 12.53 1.16
C PRO A 139 1.39 13.06 2.59
N LYS A 140 0.59 12.53 3.51
CA LYS A 140 0.63 12.91 4.94
C LYS A 140 0.88 11.72 5.86
N VAL A 141 0.67 10.53 5.33
CA VAL A 141 0.85 9.26 6.02
C VAL A 141 1.91 8.46 5.27
N PHE A 142 2.83 7.90 6.01
CA PHE A 142 3.94 7.12 5.49
C PHE A 142 3.66 5.61 5.65
N ARG A 143 4.11 4.82 4.70
CA ARG A 143 4.13 3.37 4.77
C ARG A 143 5.52 2.87 4.41
N ASN A 144 6.19 2.22 5.35
CA ASN A 144 7.51 1.66 5.06
C ASN A 144 7.41 0.34 4.29
N THR A 145 8.45 0.03 3.52
CA THR A 145 8.61 -1.24 2.81
C THR A 145 8.37 -2.41 3.76
N GLU A 146 7.54 -3.38 3.33
CA GLU A 146 7.14 -4.56 4.11
C GLU A 146 6.54 -4.25 5.49
N LEU A 147 6.01 -3.02 5.69
CA LEU A 147 5.50 -2.54 6.98
C LEU A 147 6.53 -2.58 8.12
N ILE A 148 7.83 -2.62 7.79
CA ILE A 148 8.91 -2.64 8.77
C ILE A 148 8.87 -1.35 9.61
N TYR A 149 9.01 -1.53 10.90
CA TYR A 149 8.93 -0.46 11.88
C TYR A 149 9.99 -0.59 12.96
N SER A 150 10.55 0.54 13.36
CA SER A 150 11.30 0.74 14.60
C SER A 150 11.09 2.17 15.09
N ASP A 151 11.47 2.45 16.34
CA ASP A 151 11.40 3.82 16.87
C ASP A 151 12.37 4.78 16.15
N ASP A 152 13.47 4.27 15.59
CA ASP A 152 14.39 5.07 14.75
C ASP A 152 13.71 5.47 13.44
N ILE A 153 13.01 4.51 12.78
CA ILE A 153 12.21 4.79 11.58
C ILE A 153 11.12 5.81 11.91
N ALA A 154 10.42 5.66 13.02
CA ALA A 154 9.41 6.62 13.46
C ALA A 154 9.98 8.03 13.64
N SER A 155 11.19 8.15 14.19
CA SER A 155 11.88 9.43 14.38
C SER A 155 12.22 10.07 13.04
N MET A 156 12.75 9.31 12.08
CA MET A 156 13.04 9.80 10.72
C MET A 156 11.77 10.26 10.01
N VAL A 157 10.71 9.45 10.03
CA VAL A 157 9.42 9.75 9.41
C VAL A 157 8.77 10.99 10.02
N ALA A 158 8.83 11.13 11.35
CA ALA A 158 8.32 12.31 12.04
C ALA A 158 9.13 13.58 11.68
N ALA A 159 10.46 13.47 11.55
CA ALA A 159 11.33 14.57 11.13
C ALA A 159 11.03 15.06 9.70
N MET A 160 10.59 14.16 8.81
CA MET A 160 10.11 14.51 7.46
C MET A 160 8.73 15.20 7.46
N GLY A 161 8.04 15.27 8.61
CA GLY A 161 6.78 16.00 8.78
C GLY A 161 5.51 15.18 8.57
N PHE A 162 5.61 13.85 8.44
CA PHE A 162 4.44 12.98 8.36
C PHE A 162 3.64 12.99 9.66
N LYS A 163 2.32 12.82 9.52
CA LYS A 163 1.38 12.82 10.66
C LYS A 163 1.08 11.42 11.17
N GLY A 164 1.25 10.43 10.34
CA GLY A 164 1.01 9.03 10.66
C GLY A 164 1.89 8.10 9.86
N ALA A 165 2.02 6.87 10.35
CA ALA A 165 2.67 5.77 9.65
C ALA A 165 1.84 4.50 9.79
N ILE A 166 1.83 3.70 8.72
CA ILE A 166 1.23 2.37 8.72
C ILE A 166 2.32 1.35 9.01
N THR A 167 2.07 0.43 9.92
CA THR A 167 2.97 -0.66 10.27
C THR A 167 2.22 -1.95 10.55
N ASP A 168 2.93 -3.05 10.65
CA ASP A 168 2.31 -4.32 11.01
C ASP A 168 1.89 -4.34 12.49
N GLY A 169 0.76 -4.98 12.75
CA GLY A 169 0.26 -5.28 14.10
C GLY A 169 0.94 -6.51 14.69
N ALA A 170 2.27 -6.52 14.77
CA ALA A 170 3.07 -7.67 15.17
C ALA A 170 2.67 -8.22 16.54
N LYS A 171 2.07 -9.40 16.56
CA LYS A 171 1.48 -10.00 17.77
C LYS A 171 2.49 -10.19 18.92
N HIS A 172 3.75 -10.50 18.61
CA HIS A 172 4.80 -10.68 19.62
C HIS A 172 5.19 -9.37 20.31
N ILE A 173 4.95 -8.20 19.68
CA ILE A 173 5.15 -6.87 20.27
C ILE A 173 3.89 -6.42 21.01
N LEU A 174 2.71 -6.59 20.40
CA LEU A 174 1.44 -6.18 20.98
C LEU A 174 1.04 -7.04 22.20
N GLY A 175 1.46 -8.32 22.22
CA GLY A 175 1.03 -9.28 23.24
C GLY A 175 -0.48 -9.48 23.23
N TRP A 176 -1.14 -9.04 24.28
CA TRP A 176 -2.60 -9.12 24.43
C TRP A 176 -3.35 -7.88 23.87
N LYS A 177 -2.63 -6.84 23.48
CA LYS A 177 -3.23 -5.60 22.98
C LYS A 177 -3.77 -5.80 21.55
N SER A 178 -4.88 -5.12 21.24
CA SER A 178 -5.46 -5.14 19.90
C SER A 178 -4.75 -4.18 18.95
N PRO A 179 -4.58 -4.52 17.66
CA PRO A 179 -4.10 -3.60 16.64
C PRO A 179 -5.14 -2.51 16.28
N ASN A 180 -6.36 -2.62 16.77
CA ASN A 180 -7.49 -1.78 16.38
C ASN A 180 -7.59 -0.46 17.18
N TYR A 181 -6.45 0.03 17.67
CA TYR A 181 -6.31 1.34 18.30
C TYR A 181 -5.29 2.19 17.53
N VAL A 182 -5.39 3.51 17.70
CA VAL A 182 -4.37 4.42 17.22
C VAL A 182 -3.24 4.47 18.26
N TYR A 183 -2.05 4.07 17.85
CA TYR A 183 -0.85 4.07 18.68
C TYR A 183 0.01 5.31 18.42
N SER A 184 1.08 5.45 19.17
CA SER A 184 2.14 6.43 18.94
C SER A 184 3.48 5.83 19.35
N SER A 185 4.56 6.26 18.69
CA SER A 185 5.92 5.92 19.08
C SER A 185 6.34 6.68 20.34
N SER A 186 7.13 6.05 21.20
CA SER A 186 7.78 6.74 22.32
C SER A 186 8.82 7.74 21.85
N ALA A 187 9.50 7.45 20.76
CA ALA A 187 10.51 8.31 20.16
C ALA A 187 9.91 9.49 19.36
N ALA A 188 8.68 9.34 18.85
CA ALA A 188 7.97 10.36 18.08
C ALA A 188 6.49 10.45 18.51
N PRO A 189 6.15 11.00 19.69
CA PRO A 189 4.80 10.94 20.25
C PRO A 189 3.70 11.61 19.42
N LYS A 190 4.07 12.54 18.53
CA LYS A 190 3.14 13.21 17.62
C LYS A 190 2.79 12.37 16.39
N LEU A 191 3.64 11.40 16.01
CA LEU A 191 3.39 10.49 14.90
C LEU A 191 2.37 9.44 15.33
N LYS A 192 1.26 9.36 14.60
CA LYS A 192 0.23 8.34 14.82
C LYS A 192 0.60 7.06 14.09
N LEU A 193 0.50 5.94 14.79
CA LEU A 193 0.75 4.62 14.21
C LEU A 193 -0.57 3.90 14.00
N LEU A 194 -0.78 3.47 12.76
CA LEU A 194 -1.94 2.72 12.31
C LEU A 194 -1.48 1.28 12.06
N LEU A 195 -1.92 0.38 12.90
CA LEU A 195 -1.46 -1.01 12.86
C LEU A 195 -2.37 -1.85 11.97
N LYS A 196 -1.77 -2.56 11.00
CA LYS A 196 -2.50 -3.55 10.18
C LYS A 196 -3.18 -4.57 11.10
N ASN A 197 -4.47 -4.79 10.89
CA ASN A 197 -5.12 -5.98 11.41
C ASN A 197 -4.77 -7.17 10.52
N SER A 198 -3.67 -7.87 10.87
CA SER A 198 -3.11 -8.94 10.05
C SER A 198 -4.09 -10.09 9.86
N LYS A 199 -4.86 -10.45 10.92
CA LYS A 199 -5.85 -11.53 10.80
C LYS A 199 -6.90 -11.23 9.73
N LEU A 200 -7.59 -10.10 9.84
CA LEU A 200 -8.65 -9.74 8.89
C LEU A 200 -8.10 -9.45 7.49
N SER A 201 -6.93 -8.84 7.38
CA SER A 201 -6.29 -8.59 6.09
C SER A 201 -5.89 -9.89 5.39
N ASP A 202 -5.27 -10.82 6.13
CA ASP A 202 -4.77 -12.10 5.61
C ASP A 202 -5.91 -13.07 5.28
N ASP A 203 -7.05 -12.95 5.95
CA ASP A 203 -8.26 -13.72 5.63
C ASP A 203 -8.76 -13.41 4.21
N ILE A 204 -8.62 -12.16 3.75
CA ILE A 204 -8.90 -11.78 2.36
C ILE A 204 -7.72 -12.15 1.44
N SER A 205 -6.49 -11.74 1.80
CA SER A 205 -5.35 -11.82 0.89
C SER A 205 -4.89 -13.25 0.59
N PHE A 206 -4.99 -14.16 1.58
CA PHE A 206 -4.37 -15.48 1.48
C PHE A 206 -5.33 -16.64 1.69
N ARG A 207 -6.44 -16.42 2.42
CA ARG A 207 -7.34 -17.51 2.79
C ARG A 207 -8.64 -17.53 2.00
N PHE A 208 -9.03 -16.40 1.40
CA PHE A 208 -10.29 -16.23 0.67
C PHE A 208 -10.56 -17.33 -0.35
N SER A 209 -9.55 -17.71 -1.13
CA SER A 209 -9.66 -18.70 -2.20
C SER A 209 -9.23 -20.12 -1.80
N ASN A 210 -8.90 -20.36 -0.52
CA ASN A 210 -8.45 -21.67 -0.06
C ASN A 210 -9.64 -22.56 0.40
N PRO A 211 -10.02 -23.60 -0.36
CA PRO A 211 -11.12 -24.49 0.00
C PRO A 211 -10.88 -25.32 1.26
N GLU A 212 -9.61 -25.51 1.67
CA GLU A 212 -9.24 -26.26 2.87
C GLU A 212 -9.30 -25.41 4.16
N TRP A 213 -9.53 -24.11 4.01
CA TRP A 213 -9.67 -23.25 5.18
C TRP A 213 -11.01 -23.50 5.87
N GLU A 214 -10.99 -23.71 7.18
CA GLU A 214 -12.20 -24.05 7.96
C GLU A 214 -13.34 -23.04 7.83
N ALA A 215 -13.01 -21.76 7.54
CA ALA A 215 -13.99 -20.69 7.34
C ALA A 215 -14.38 -20.49 5.87
N TYR A 216 -13.92 -21.33 4.95
CA TYR A 216 -14.32 -21.29 3.53
C TYR A 216 -15.79 -21.71 3.34
N PRO A 217 -16.57 -21.10 2.42
CA PRO A 217 -16.25 -19.89 1.69
C PRO A 217 -16.38 -18.64 2.57
N LEU A 218 -15.51 -17.66 2.37
CA LEU A 218 -15.63 -16.34 2.99
C LEU A 218 -16.63 -15.51 2.21
N THR A 219 -17.81 -15.28 2.76
CA THR A 219 -18.82 -14.39 2.20
C THR A 219 -18.70 -12.98 2.81
N ALA A 220 -19.27 -11.98 2.11
CA ALA A 220 -19.29 -10.61 2.61
C ALA A 220 -19.99 -10.51 3.98
N ASP A 221 -21.13 -11.18 4.16
CA ASP A 221 -21.88 -11.17 5.42
C ASP A 221 -21.03 -11.74 6.56
N LYS A 222 -20.40 -12.90 6.34
CA LYS A 222 -19.49 -13.52 7.34
C LYS A 222 -18.35 -12.58 7.73
N TYR A 223 -17.76 -11.89 6.75
CA TYR A 223 -16.65 -10.97 7.03
C TYR A 223 -17.12 -9.72 7.78
N ILE A 224 -18.31 -9.19 7.44
CA ILE A 224 -18.95 -8.08 8.15
C ILE A 224 -19.26 -8.47 9.59
N ASP A 225 -19.77 -9.69 9.84
CA ASP A 225 -20.03 -10.20 11.18
C ASP A 225 -18.76 -10.28 12.03
N TRP A 226 -17.64 -10.68 11.45
CA TRP A 226 -16.34 -10.66 12.14
C TRP A 226 -15.89 -9.25 12.53
N ILE A 227 -16.04 -8.28 11.60
CA ILE A 227 -15.76 -6.88 11.88
C ILE A 227 -16.70 -6.35 12.97
N ALA A 228 -17.98 -6.65 12.90
CA ALA A 228 -18.97 -6.21 13.86
C ALA A 228 -18.77 -6.81 15.25
N SER A 229 -18.23 -8.04 15.33
CA SER A 229 -17.94 -8.73 16.60
C SER A 229 -16.72 -8.19 17.34
N THR A 230 -15.91 -7.33 16.72
CA THR A 230 -14.78 -6.69 17.42
C THR A 230 -15.28 -5.78 18.56
N PRO A 231 -14.56 -5.66 19.69
CA PRO A 231 -14.98 -4.85 20.82
C PRO A 231 -15.37 -3.42 20.45
N GLN A 232 -16.43 -2.88 21.08
CA GLN A 232 -16.97 -1.56 20.71
C GLN A 232 -16.02 -0.41 21.02
N GLU A 233 -15.15 -0.58 22.02
CA GLU A 233 -14.12 0.38 22.42
C GLU A 233 -12.98 0.51 21.40
N GLU A 234 -12.81 -0.46 20.52
CA GLU A 234 -11.83 -0.39 19.43
C GLU A 234 -12.24 0.68 18.40
N GLN A 235 -11.28 1.54 18.08
CA GLN A 235 -11.55 2.78 17.34
C GLN A 235 -11.46 2.61 15.82
N ILE A 236 -10.54 1.74 15.36
CA ILE A 236 -10.15 1.66 13.96
C ILE A 236 -9.80 0.22 13.59
N ILE A 237 -10.14 -0.20 12.39
CA ILE A 237 -9.69 -1.45 11.80
C ILE A 237 -8.94 -1.09 10.51
N ASN A 238 -7.64 -1.36 10.49
CA ASN A 238 -6.79 -1.10 9.34
C ASN A 238 -6.61 -2.39 8.54
N LEU A 239 -7.17 -2.42 7.34
CA LEU A 239 -7.07 -3.51 6.38
C LEU A 239 -6.05 -3.12 5.32
N PHE A 240 -4.90 -3.79 5.33
CA PHE A 240 -3.81 -3.54 4.39
C PHE A 240 -3.55 -4.79 3.56
N MET A 241 -3.58 -4.67 2.23
CA MET A 241 -3.42 -5.78 1.31
C MET A 241 -2.92 -5.33 -0.06
N ASN A 242 -2.37 -6.26 -0.81
CA ASN A 242 -1.99 -6.01 -2.19
C ASN A 242 -3.25 -5.81 -3.05
N TYR A 243 -3.17 -4.86 -3.97
CA TYR A 243 -4.32 -4.52 -4.81
C TYR A 243 -4.65 -5.64 -5.82
N GLU A 244 -3.67 -6.44 -6.21
CA GLU A 244 -3.85 -7.63 -7.04
C GLU A 244 -4.77 -8.68 -6.43
N THR A 245 -5.00 -8.63 -5.12
CA THR A 245 -5.96 -9.52 -4.42
C THR A 245 -7.37 -9.43 -5.00
N PHE A 246 -7.72 -8.32 -5.66
CA PHE A 246 -9.06 -8.04 -6.18
C PHE A 246 -9.23 -8.28 -7.68
N GLY A 247 -8.36 -9.09 -8.29
CA GLY A 247 -8.41 -9.40 -9.72
C GLY A 247 -8.46 -10.86 -10.09
#